data_f5cb105fd9c98b9bcda3e394810b4a07
#
_entry.id   f5cb105fd9c98b9bcda3e394810b4a07
#
_cell.length_a   1.000
_cell.length_b   1.000
_cell.length_c   1.000
_cell.angle_alpha   90.00
_cell.angle_beta   90.00
_cell.angle_gamma   90.00
#
_symmetry.space_group_name_H-M   'P 1'
#
loop_
_entity.id
_entity.type
_entity.pdbx_description
1 polymer ?
#
loop_
_entity_poly.entity_id
_entity_poly.type
_entity_poly.pdbx_seq_one_letter_code
_entity_poly.pdbx_strand_id
1 'polypeptide(L)'
;MNIQSLISSKYIDEFIIGEELHHGCIQITPYRNKEYIKKFQKGFLLGADNNFAESCGYIDPEQNIKLNKFNIEKPGVVSQGYLFNVGFGLSVHDISFNAIANLSYKNLKYGKPVYEGDVLFGKSKVIGIEVKKDGASNGSVQVKTIIINQRDEVVIEY
;
A
#
# COMPACT_ATOMS: atom_id res chain seq x y z
N MET A 1 -17.08 4.52 -25.46
CA MET A 1 -16.31 3.83 -24.40
C MET A 1 -17.24 3.71 -23.21
N ASN A 2 -17.63 2.50 -22.84
CA ASN A 2 -18.60 2.30 -21.78
C ASN A 2 -17.87 2.43 -20.43
N ILE A 3 -18.22 3.42 -19.62
CA ILE A 3 -17.59 3.69 -18.31
C ILE A 3 -17.68 2.47 -17.37
N GLN A 4 -18.71 1.64 -17.53
CA GLN A 4 -18.86 0.39 -16.77
C GLN A 4 -17.74 -0.63 -17.01
N SER A 5 -17.06 -0.59 -18.16
CA SER A 5 -15.94 -1.50 -18.43
C SER A 5 -14.63 -1.06 -17.75
N LEU A 6 -14.57 0.14 -17.18
CA LEU A 6 -13.43 0.66 -16.42
C LEU A 6 -13.56 0.43 -14.91
N ILE A 7 -14.71 -0.02 -14.44
CA ILE A 7 -14.99 -0.31 -13.03
C ILE A 7 -15.21 -1.81 -12.91
N SER A 8 -14.14 -2.57 -13.04
CA SER A 8 -14.15 -4.04 -12.91
C SER A 8 -13.89 -4.47 -11.47
N SER A 9 -14.69 -3.96 -10.55
CA SER A 9 -14.64 -4.45 -9.17
C SER A 9 -15.51 -5.70 -9.04
N LYS A 10 -14.99 -6.71 -8.35
CA LYS A 10 -15.63 -8.02 -8.17
C LYS A 10 -16.70 -8.01 -7.08
N TYR A 11 -17.74 -8.81 -7.27
CA TYR A 11 -18.64 -9.26 -6.22
C TYR A 11 -18.12 -10.56 -5.61
N ILE A 12 -18.67 -10.97 -4.46
CA ILE A 12 -18.17 -12.12 -3.70
C ILE A 12 -18.14 -13.44 -4.50
N ASP A 13 -19.06 -13.65 -5.39
CA ASP A 13 -19.20 -14.83 -6.26
C ASP A 13 -18.23 -14.84 -7.44
N GLU A 14 -17.55 -13.75 -7.69
CA GLU A 14 -16.56 -13.63 -8.76
C GLU A 14 -15.11 -13.86 -8.27
N PHE A 15 -14.87 -13.96 -6.95
CA PHE A 15 -13.56 -14.27 -6.41
C PHE A 15 -13.27 -15.76 -6.44
N ILE A 16 -12.03 -16.12 -6.73
CA ILE A 16 -11.55 -17.50 -6.76
C ILE A 16 -10.41 -17.66 -5.74
N ILE A 17 -10.52 -18.67 -4.86
CA ILE A 17 -9.45 -18.96 -3.88
C ILE A 17 -8.16 -19.29 -4.63
N GLY A 18 -7.06 -18.64 -4.26
CA GLY A 18 -5.75 -18.78 -4.90
C GLY A 18 -5.50 -17.77 -6.03
N GLU A 19 -6.51 -17.03 -6.47
CA GLU A 19 -6.36 -15.98 -7.48
C GLU A 19 -5.42 -14.87 -7.00
N GLU A 20 -4.54 -14.39 -7.89
CA GLU A 20 -3.67 -13.25 -7.65
C GLU A 20 -4.16 -12.02 -8.44
N LEU A 21 -4.29 -10.90 -7.77
CA LEU A 21 -4.75 -9.63 -8.30
C LEU A 21 -3.62 -8.60 -8.19
N HIS A 22 -3.35 -7.88 -9.28
CA HIS A 22 -2.31 -6.85 -9.35
C HIS A 22 -2.94 -5.46 -9.34
N HIS A 23 -2.51 -4.61 -8.41
CA HIS A 23 -3.17 -3.34 -8.09
C HIS A 23 -2.50 -2.11 -8.71
N GLY A 24 -1.61 -2.30 -9.66
CA GLY A 24 -0.85 -1.19 -10.25
C GLY A 24 0.24 -0.66 -9.32
N CYS A 25 0.60 0.61 -9.50
CA CYS A 25 1.69 1.23 -8.76
C CYS A 25 1.41 2.68 -8.38
N ILE A 26 2.17 3.17 -7.40
CA ILE A 26 2.15 4.57 -6.98
C ILE A 26 3.55 5.04 -6.59
N GLN A 27 3.92 6.25 -6.99
CA GLN A 27 5.13 6.90 -6.53
C GLN A 27 4.87 7.69 -5.23
N ILE A 28 5.71 7.50 -4.23
CA ILE A 28 5.65 8.26 -2.98
C ILE A 28 6.30 9.62 -3.18
N THR A 29 5.51 10.68 -3.08
CA THR A 29 6.03 12.03 -3.17
C THR A 29 6.38 12.60 -1.80
N PRO A 30 7.45 13.42 -1.69
CA PRO A 30 7.81 14.10 -0.44
C PRO A 30 6.65 14.92 0.12
N TYR A 31 5.94 15.62 -0.74
CA TYR A 31 4.80 16.43 -0.34
C TYR A 31 3.74 15.62 0.40
N ARG A 32 3.30 14.49 -0.17
CA ARG A 32 2.26 13.65 0.44
C ARG A 32 2.70 13.02 1.75
N ASN A 33 3.94 12.54 1.83
CA ASN A 33 4.50 11.98 3.07
C ASN A 33 4.52 13.03 4.18
N LYS A 34 5.08 14.20 3.91
CA LYS A 34 5.19 15.29 4.89
C LYS A 34 3.83 15.84 5.33
N GLU A 35 2.87 15.99 4.42
CA GLU A 35 1.51 16.38 4.76
C GLU A 35 0.81 15.34 5.65
N TYR A 36 1.00 14.05 5.36
CA TYR A 36 0.46 12.98 6.20
C TYR A 36 1.04 13.05 7.62
N ILE A 37 2.37 13.14 7.74
CA ILE A 37 3.05 13.24 9.04
C ILE A 37 2.56 14.45 9.81
N LYS A 38 2.52 15.61 9.17
CA LYS A 38 2.06 16.86 9.77
C LYS A 38 0.64 16.77 10.32
N LYS A 39 -0.26 16.10 9.60
CA LYS A 39 -1.68 16.00 9.98
C LYS A 39 -1.96 14.90 11.00
N PHE A 40 -1.30 13.75 10.86
CA PHE A 40 -1.68 12.53 11.57
C PHE A 40 -0.60 11.94 12.48
N GLN A 41 0.68 12.27 12.26
CA GLN A 41 1.79 11.67 13.00
C GLN A 41 2.86 12.70 13.39
N LYS A 42 2.46 13.78 14.06
CA LYS A 42 3.34 14.91 14.43
C LYS A 42 4.64 14.54 15.18
N GLY A 43 4.73 13.37 15.78
CA GLY A 43 5.93 12.90 16.49
C GLY A 43 6.84 11.99 15.68
N PHE A 44 6.54 11.72 14.40
CA PHE A 44 7.34 10.83 13.58
C PHE A 44 8.56 11.54 12.99
N LEU A 45 9.61 11.70 13.80
CA LEU A 45 10.82 12.46 13.44
C LEU A 45 11.57 11.88 12.23
N LEU A 46 11.62 10.55 12.07
CA LEU A 46 12.28 9.89 10.94
C LEU A 46 11.74 10.33 9.57
N GLY A 47 10.48 10.69 9.49
CA GLY A 47 9.90 11.18 8.23
C GLY A 47 9.77 12.69 8.16
N ALA A 48 9.90 13.40 9.29
CA ALA A 48 9.79 14.85 9.36
C ALA A 48 11.15 15.55 9.17
N ASP A 49 12.24 14.92 9.65
CA ASP A 49 13.61 15.44 9.59
C ASP A 49 14.55 14.42 8.95
N ASN A 50 14.96 14.70 7.72
CA ASN A 50 15.79 13.81 6.93
C ASN A 50 17.22 13.67 7.51
N ASN A 51 17.76 14.71 8.18
CA ASN A 51 19.08 14.63 8.84
C ASN A 51 18.98 13.72 10.08
N PHE A 52 17.88 13.79 10.82
CA PHE A 52 17.63 12.89 11.95
C PHE A 52 17.53 11.45 11.46
N ALA A 53 16.78 11.19 10.37
CA ALA A 53 16.67 9.85 9.79
C ALA A 53 18.05 9.28 9.40
N GLU A 54 18.89 10.07 8.73
CA GLU A 54 20.25 9.68 8.35
C GLU A 54 21.11 9.37 9.58
N SER A 55 21.04 10.20 10.63
CA SER A 55 21.78 9.96 11.89
C SER A 55 21.36 8.66 12.59
N CYS A 56 20.13 8.20 12.36
CA CYS A 56 19.60 6.93 12.83
C CYS A 56 19.92 5.75 11.89
N GLY A 57 20.69 5.96 10.82
CA GLY A 57 21.08 4.92 9.88
C GLY A 57 20.06 4.64 8.76
N TYR A 58 19.03 5.46 8.62
CA TYR A 58 18.09 5.37 7.49
C TYR A 58 18.65 6.12 6.29
N ILE A 59 19.37 5.38 5.45
CA ILE A 59 19.99 5.88 4.23
C ILE A 59 19.30 5.21 3.05
N ASP A 60 18.75 6.00 2.14
CA ASP A 60 18.17 5.46 0.91
C ASP A 60 19.28 4.83 0.05
N PRO A 61 19.18 3.54 -0.32
CA PRO A 61 20.16 2.86 -1.15
C PRO A 61 20.37 3.53 -2.52
N GLU A 62 19.40 4.29 -2.99
CA GLU A 62 19.44 4.96 -4.29
C GLU A 62 19.90 6.43 -4.23
N GLN A 63 20.36 6.92 -3.09
CA GLN A 63 20.85 8.30 -2.94
C GLN A 63 21.88 8.72 -3.99
N ASN A 64 22.68 7.78 -4.49
CA ASN A 64 23.68 8.01 -5.50
C ASN A 64 23.21 7.81 -6.93
N ILE A 65 21.97 7.35 -7.13
CA ILE A 65 21.39 7.13 -8.46
C ILE A 65 20.57 8.37 -8.82
N LYS A 66 21.00 9.11 -9.82
CA LYS A 66 20.33 10.30 -10.39
C LYS A 66 18.89 10.07 -10.92
N LEU A 67 18.21 9.05 -10.47
CA LEU A 67 16.80 8.72 -10.79
C LEU A 67 15.80 9.46 -9.92
N ASN A 68 16.27 10.26 -8.98
CA ASN A 68 15.42 11.06 -8.14
C ASN A 68 14.81 12.24 -8.94
N LYS A 69 13.68 12.00 -9.59
CA LYS A 69 12.92 13.02 -10.35
C LYS A 69 12.60 14.29 -9.54
N PHE A 70 12.71 14.22 -8.22
CA PHE A 70 12.40 15.33 -7.32
C PHE A 70 13.63 16.10 -6.85
N ASN A 71 14.85 15.76 -7.30
CA ASN A 71 16.10 16.35 -6.83
C ASN A 71 16.21 16.40 -5.29
N ILE A 72 15.75 15.34 -4.61
CA ILE A 72 15.82 15.25 -3.16
C ILE A 72 17.21 14.78 -2.79
N GLU A 73 18.01 15.64 -2.18
CA GLU A 73 19.35 15.28 -1.73
C GLU A 73 19.32 14.21 -0.63
N LYS A 74 18.30 14.26 0.23
CA LYS A 74 18.12 13.34 1.34
C LYS A 74 16.63 12.98 1.45
N PRO A 75 16.18 11.86 0.83
CA PRO A 75 14.78 11.47 0.91
C PRO A 75 14.40 11.05 2.34
N GLY A 76 13.26 11.54 2.79
CA GLY A 76 12.70 11.20 4.10
C GLY A 76 12.15 9.77 4.13
N VAL A 77 12.14 9.18 5.32
CA VAL A 77 11.50 7.88 5.55
C VAL A 77 9.99 8.04 5.50
N VAL A 78 9.33 7.13 4.80
CA VAL A 78 7.86 7.09 4.71
C VAL A 78 7.28 6.51 6.00
N SER A 79 6.30 7.21 6.57
CA SER A 79 5.66 6.74 7.80
C SER A 79 4.90 5.44 7.58
N GLN A 80 4.95 4.52 8.56
CA GLN A 80 4.26 3.24 8.49
C GLN A 80 2.75 3.38 8.31
N GLY A 81 2.13 4.36 8.97
CA GLY A 81 0.70 4.64 8.80
C GLY A 81 0.36 5.11 7.39
N TYR A 82 1.21 5.96 6.79
CA TYR A 82 1.02 6.38 5.41
C TYR A 82 1.23 5.21 4.45
N LEU A 83 2.27 4.40 4.65
CA LEU A 83 2.53 3.20 3.86
C LEU A 83 1.35 2.23 3.87
N PHE A 84 0.76 1.97 5.04
CA PHE A 84 -0.44 1.14 5.15
C PHE A 84 -1.61 1.72 4.34
N ASN A 85 -1.90 3.02 4.50
CA ASN A 85 -2.98 3.67 3.76
C ASN A 85 -2.76 3.65 2.24
N VAL A 86 -1.52 3.80 1.78
CA VAL A 86 -1.16 3.68 0.36
C VAL A 86 -1.41 2.26 -0.14
N GLY A 87 -0.91 1.25 0.58
CA GLY A 87 -1.12 -0.16 0.22
C GLY A 87 -2.60 -0.55 0.18
N PHE A 88 -3.34 -0.12 1.19
CA PHE A 88 -4.79 -0.29 1.22
C PHE A 88 -5.46 0.38 0.02
N GLY A 89 -5.15 1.66 -0.24
CA GLY A 89 -5.73 2.42 -1.35
C GLY A 89 -5.48 1.80 -2.72
N LEU A 90 -4.31 1.21 -2.95
CA LEU A 90 -4.00 0.48 -4.19
C LEU A 90 -4.93 -0.72 -4.38
N SER A 91 -5.28 -1.45 -3.32
CA SER A 91 -6.08 -2.68 -3.40
C SER A 91 -7.59 -2.44 -3.49
N VAL A 92 -8.08 -1.25 -3.13
CA VAL A 92 -9.53 -0.96 -3.02
C VAL A 92 -10.27 -1.28 -4.30
N HIS A 93 -9.75 -0.83 -5.44
CA HIS A 93 -10.43 -0.99 -6.72
C HIS A 93 -10.71 -2.46 -7.07
N ASP A 94 -9.75 -3.34 -6.82
CA ASP A 94 -9.82 -4.74 -7.24
C ASP A 94 -10.41 -5.65 -6.17
N ILE A 95 -10.34 -5.25 -4.90
CA ILE A 95 -10.73 -6.10 -3.76
C ILE A 95 -12.01 -5.62 -3.10
N SER A 96 -12.11 -4.33 -2.78
CA SER A 96 -13.12 -3.87 -1.83
C SER A 96 -14.00 -2.73 -2.33
N PHE A 97 -13.95 -2.40 -3.61
CA PHE A 97 -14.78 -1.31 -4.17
C PHE A 97 -16.28 -1.58 -3.99
N ASN A 98 -16.72 -2.82 -4.16
CA ASN A 98 -18.11 -3.26 -3.96
C ASN A 98 -18.37 -3.77 -2.53
N ALA A 99 -17.37 -3.75 -1.65
CA ALA A 99 -17.54 -4.21 -0.27
C ALA A 99 -18.28 -3.16 0.56
N ILE A 100 -19.14 -3.63 1.47
CA ILE A 100 -19.84 -2.76 2.42
C ILE A 100 -18.84 -2.21 3.45
N ALA A 101 -17.88 -3.04 3.90
CA ALA A 101 -16.87 -2.66 4.89
C ALA A 101 -15.65 -3.57 4.85
N ASN A 102 -14.50 -3.04 5.27
CA ASN A 102 -13.33 -3.83 5.62
C ASN A 102 -13.45 -4.26 7.08
N LEU A 103 -13.54 -5.56 7.33
CA LEU A 103 -13.87 -6.10 8.65
C LEU A 103 -12.68 -6.15 9.60
N SER A 104 -11.50 -6.52 9.10
CA SER A 104 -10.30 -6.62 9.92
C SER A 104 -9.02 -6.69 9.09
N TYR A 105 -7.90 -6.33 9.71
CA TYR A 105 -6.56 -6.54 9.20
C TYR A 105 -5.81 -7.44 10.18
N LYS A 106 -5.14 -8.46 9.67
CA LYS A 106 -4.41 -9.44 10.49
C LYS A 106 -2.97 -9.56 9.97
N ASN A 107 -2.07 -9.96 10.87
CA ASN A 107 -0.68 -10.26 10.54
C ASN A 107 0.07 -9.12 9.81
N LEU A 108 -0.31 -7.87 10.09
CA LEU A 108 0.34 -6.71 9.52
C LEU A 108 1.83 -6.71 9.89
N LYS A 109 2.69 -6.73 8.87
CA LYS A 109 4.14 -6.68 9.02
C LYS A 109 4.74 -5.63 8.11
N TYR A 110 5.64 -4.83 8.66
CA TYR A 110 6.46 -3.90 7.90
C TYR A 110 7.81 -4.56 7.59
N GLY A 111 8.21 -4.48 6.32
CA GLY A 111 9.48 -5.01 5.83
C GLY A 111 10.57 -3.95 5.74
N LYS A 112 11.13 -3.77 4.53
CA LYS A 112 12.15 -2.76 4.28
C LYS A 112 11.61 -1.35 4.39
N PRO A 113 12.42 -0.38 4.85
CA PRO A 113 12.06 1.03 4.84
C PRO A 113 11.70 1.51 3.43
N VAL A 114 10.72 2.41 3.36
CA VAL A 114 10.33 3.10 2.14
C VAL A 114 10.79 4.56 2.26
N TYR A 115 11.27 5.10 1.17
CA TYR A 115 11.76 6.46 1.10
C TYR A 115 10.92 7.33 0.14
N GLU A 116 10.95 8.62 0.35
CA GLU A 116 10.36 9.58 -0.58
C GLU A 116 11.00 9.44 -1.96
N GLY A 117 10.18 9.22 -2.98
CA GLY A 117 10.62 8.91 -4.34
C GLY A 117 10.42 7.46 -4.75
N ASP A 118 10.34 6.52 -3.80
CA ASP A 118 10.09 5.11 -4.09
C ASP A 118 8.78 4.91 -4.87
N VAL A 119 8.78 3.92 -5.75
CA VAL A 119 7.60 3.44 -6.46
C VAL A 119 7.15 2.13 -5.83
N LEU A 120 5.90 2.09 -5.42
CA LEU A 120 5.30 0.94 -4.75
C LEU A 120 4.34 0.22 -5.69
N PHE A 121 4.39 -1.11 -5.68
CA PHE A 121 3.54 -1.99 -6.46
C PHE A 121 2.74 -2.88 -5.51
N GLY A 122 1.44 -3.02 -5.77
CA GLY A 122 0.55 -3.83 -4.94
C GLY A 122 0.09 -5.11 -5.63
N LYS A 123 0.02 -6.19 -4.86
CA LYS A 123 -0.67 -7.42 -5.26
C LYS A 123 -1.37 -8.07 -4.09
N SER A 124 -2.47 -8.77 -4.37
CA SER A 124 -3.21 -9.55 -3.38
C SER A 124 -3.48 -10.94 -3.89
N LYS A 125 -3.50 -11.90 -2.95
CA LYS A 125 -3.92 -13.27 -3.21
C LYS A 125 -5.16 -13.58 -2.38
N VAL A 126 -6.20 -14.11 -3.01
CA VAL A 126 -7.41 -14.57 -2.31
C VAL A 126 -7.08 -15.84 -1.53
N ILE A 127 -7.22 -15.80 -0.21
CA ILE A 127 -6.87 -16.91 0.68
C ILE A 127 -8.09 -17.58 1.35
N GLY A 128 -9.27 -16.94 1.29
CA GLY A 128 -10.49 -17.51 1.83
C GLY A 128 -11.72 -16.76 1.37
N ILE A 129 -12.83 -17.49 1.26
CA ILE A 129 -14.16 -16.95 0.93
C ILE A 129 -15.16 -17.63 1.85
N GLU A 130 -15.93 -16.83 2.59
CA GLU A 130 -17.03 -17.32 3.44
C GLU A 130 -18.33 -16.70 2.99
N VAL A 131 -19.24 -17.52 2.47
CA VAL A 131 -20.59 -17.09 2.04
C VAL A 131 -21.58 -17.42 3.15
N LYS A 132 -22.45 -16.48 3.50
CA LYS A 132 -23.51 -16.71 4.47
C LYS A 132 -24.60 -17.61 3.89
N LYS A 133 -25.14 -18.50 4.72
CA LYS A 133 -26.14 -19.52 4.32
C LYS A 133 -27.56 -18.99 4.17
N ASP A 134 -27.81 -17.71 4.35
CA ASP A 134 -29.15 -17.09 4.35
C ASP A 134 -29.72 -16.78 2.96
N GLY A 135 -29.07 -17.27 1.89
CA GLY A 135 -29.49 -17.06 0.52
C GLY A 135 -29.22 -15.66 -0.03
N ALA A 136 -28.64 -14.78 0.78
CA ALA A 136 -28.16 -13.49 0.33
C ALA A 136 -26.74 -13.66 -0.27
N SER A 137 -26.46 -12.95 -1.37
CA SER A 137 -25.11 -12.89 -1.98
C SER A 137 -24.16 -12.07 -1.11
N ASN A 138 -24.05 -12.42 0.18
CA ASN A 138 -23.23 -11.74 1.14
C ASN A 138 -22.28 -12.71 1.87
N GLY A 139 -21.15 -12.17 2.35
CA GLY A 139 -20.15 -12.94 3.04
C GLY A 139 -18.86 -12.14 3.22
N SER A 140 -17.76 -12.82 3.36
CA SER A 140 -16.45 -12.18 3.46
C SER A 140 -15.42 -12.82 2.52
N VAL A 141 -14.55 -12.01 1.97
CA VAL A 141 -13.38 -12.42 1.20
C VAL A 141 -12.14 -12.08 2.01
N GLN A 142 -11.27 -13.07 2.18
CA GLN A 142 -9.99 -12.89 2.86
C GLN A 142 -8.89 -12.84 1.80
N VAL A 143 -8.06 -11.82 1.89
CA VAL A 143 -6.92 -11.64 0.97
C VAL A 143 -5.64 -11.45 1.74
N LYS A 144 -4.53 -11.93 1.20
CA LYS A 144 -3.19 -11.55 1.63
C LYS A 144 -2.67 -10.50 0.65
N THR A 145 -2.43 -9.29 1.13
CA THR A 145 -1.89 -8.17 0.34
C THR A 145 -0.42 -7.99 0.63
N ILE A 146 0.37 -7.80 -0.42
CA ILE A 146 1.81 -7.56 -0.36
C ILE A 146 2.11 -6.33 -1.20
N ILE A 147 2.84 -5.38 -0.61
CA ILE A 147 3.37 -4.22 -1.32
C ILE A 147 4.89 -4.36 -1.40
N ILE A 148 5.43 -4.18 -2.59
CA ILE A 148 6.86 -4.17 -2.87
C ILE A 148 7.29 -2.81 -3.42
N ASN A 149 8.57 -2.48 -3.28
CA ASN A 149 9.16 -1.31 -3.92
C ASN A 149 9.75 -1.65 -5.30
N GLN A 150 10.36 -0.69 -5.98
CA GLN A 150 11.00 -0.87 -7.29
C GLN A 150 12.24 -1.78 -7.27
N ARG A 151 12.70 -2.19 -6.10
CA ARG A 151 13.83 -3.13 -5.89
C ARG A 151 13.34 -4.55 -5.59
N ASP A 152 12.05 -4.84 -5.81
CA ASP A 152 11.38 -6.11 -5.46
C ASP A 152 11.44 -6.46 -3.95
N GLU A 153 11.67 -5.47 -3.09
CA GLU A 153 11.71 -5.67 -1.65
C GLU A 153 10.30 -5.54 -1.06
N VAL A 154 9.90 -6.50 -0.22
CA VAL A 154 8.63 -6.39 0.53
C VAL A 154 8.75 -5.27 1.55
N VAL A 155 7.82 -4.31 1.47
CA VAL A 155 7.77 -3.16 2.36
C VAL A 155 6.62 -3.23 3.35
N ILE A 156 5.53 -3.90 3.00
CA ILE A 156 4.41 -4.21 3.91
C ILE A 156 3.65 -5.43 3.42
N GLU A 157 3.19 -6.26 4.35
CA GLU A 157 2.23 -7.35 4.10
C GLU A 157 1.15 -7.38 5.18
N TYR A 158 -0.06 -7.77 4.83
CA TYR A 158 -1.20 -7.96 5.73
C TYR A 158 -2.24 -8.89 5.14
#